data_b79d0bdb1a18dc663de3f0733f333d2d
#
_entry.id   b79d0bdb1a18dc663de3f0733f333d2d
#
_cell.length_a   1.000
_cell.length_b   1.000
_cell.length_c   1.000
_cell.angle_alpha   90.00
_cell.angle_beta   90.00
_cell.angle_gamma   90.00
#
_symmetry.space_group_name_H-M   'P 1'
#
loop_
_entity.id
_entity.type
_entity.pdbx_description
1 polymer ?
#
loop_
_entity_poly.entity_id
_entity_poly.type
_entity_poly.pdbx_seq_one_letter_code
_entity_poly.pdbx_strand_id
1 'polypeptide(L)'
;TVEQVKAREEAEAVRLQAEKEAAAQKQKQEKAAQAEKEANKAAALAADDSVLLAALIQCEAGEEPYEGQVAVGAVVMNRVRSGAYPNTVKGVIYASGQFTPAGSGQVGRVVASGKIKASCLQAAQEAMAGSTPVGTATHFRRAGSREGIVIGHHVFW
;
A
#
# COMPACT_ATOMS: atom_id res chain seq x y z
N THR A 1 8.37 57.04 10.67
CA THR A 1 9.13 57.33 11.87
C THR A 1 10.09 56.18 12.22
N VAL A 2 11.09 56.46 13.03
CA VAL A 2 12.08 55.47 13.50
C VAL A 2 11.33 54.34 14.26
N GLU A 3 10.32 54.64 15.05
CA GLU A 3 9.55 53.64 15.76
C GLU A 3 8.78 52.70 14.82
N GLN A 4 8.23 53.21 13.72
CA GLN A 4 7.51 52.41 12.74
C GLN A 4 8.48 51.46 11.98
N VAL A 5 9.69 51.93 11.65
CA VAL A 5 10.70 51.08 11.01
C VAL A 5 11.15 49.98 11.96
N LYS A 6 11.43 50.30 13.21
CA LYS A 6 11.82 49.37 14.24
C LYS A 6 10.73 48.29 14.47
N ALA A 7 9.47 48.72 14.55
CA ALA A 7 8.36 47.79 14.70
C ALA A 7 8.22 46.82 13.50
N ARG A 8 8.45 47.29 12.28
CA ARG A 8 8.44 46.45 11.07
C ARG A 8 9.60 45.42 11.07
N GLU A 9 10.80 45.88 11.46
CA GLU A 9 11.98 44.99 11.55
C GLU A 9 11.74 43.88 12.61
N GLU A 10 11.20 44.26 13.77
CA GLU A 10 10.86 43.28 14.81
C GLU A 10 9.77 42.29 14.35
N ALA A 11 8.73 42.80 13.69
CA ALA A 11 7.68 41.94 13.13
C ALA A 11 8.19 40.98 12.05
N GLU A 12 9.09 41.46 11.19
CA GLU A 12 9.74 40.64 10.16
C GLU A 12 10.66 39.58 10.79
N ALA A 13 11.42 39.91 11.80
CA ALA A 13 12.27 38.98 12.52
C ALA A 13 11.43 37.87 13.20
N VAL A 14 10.31 38.23 13.81
CA VAL A 14 9.38 37.27 14.41
C VAL A 14 8.79 36.32 13.34
N ARG A 15 8.36 36.88 12.20
CA ARG A 15 7.83 36.09 11.09
C ARG A 15 8.85 35.11 10.53
N LEU A 16 10.09 35.58 10.28
CA LEU A 16 11.17 34.72 9.79
C LEU A 16 11.51 33.61 10.78
N GLN A 17 11.51 33.92 12.07
CA GLN A 17 11.76 32.89 13.10
C GLN A 17 10.63 31.86 13.12
N ALA A 18 9.36 32.29 13.03
CA ALA A 18 8.24 31.37 12.95
C ALA A 18 8.27 30.49 11.70
N GLU A 19 8.66 31.05 10.55
CA GLU A 19 8.82 30.30 9.30
C GLU A 19 9.93 29.24 9.41
N LYS A 20 11.06 29.58 10.04
CA LYS A 20 12.17 28.64 10.29
C LYS A 20 11.74 27.50 11.22
N GLU A 21 11.04 27.82 12.29
CA GLU A 21 10.53 26.80 13.23
C GLU A 21 9.51 25.89 12.57
N ALA A 22 8.58 26.45 11.77
CA ALA A 22 7.61 25.68 11.02
C ALA A 22 8.28 24.73 10.00
N ALA A 23 9.29 25.24 9.27
CA ALA A 23 10.05 24.43 8.32
C ALA A 23 10.84 23.31 9.02
N ALA A 24 11.47 23.58 10.17
CA ALA A 24 12.18 22.58 10.96
C ALA A 24 11.22 21.51 11.50
N GLN A 25 10.05 21.91 11.98
CA GLN A 25 9.02 20.99 12.48
C GLN A 25 8.48 20.09 11.36
N LYS A 26 8.21 20.66 10.19
CA LYS A 26 7.77 19.92 9.00
C LYS A 26 8.81 18.87 8.58
N GLN A 27 10.09 19.27 8.52
CA GLN A 27 11.18 18.37 8.16
C GLN A 27 11.32 17.23 9.18
N LYS A 28 11.19 17.51 10.47
CA LYS A 28 11.21 16.49 11.53
C LYS A 28 10.05 15.49 11.37
N GLN A 29 8.85 15.99 11.07
CA GLN A 29 7.68 15.14 10.84
C GLN A 29 7.83 14.26 9.59
N GLU A 30 8.37 14.81 8.50
CA GLU A 30 8.65 14.05 7.27
C GLU A 30 9.67 12.94 7.50
N LYS A 31 10.74 13.22 8.24
CA LYS A 31 11.74 12.21 8.61
C LYS A 31 11.16 11.11 9.50
N ALA A 32 10.32 11.47 10.47
CA ALA A 32 9.64 10.50 11.34
C ALA A 32 8.68 9.61 10.54
N ALA A 33 7.89 10.20 9.63
CA ALA A 33 6.98 9.46 8.75
C ALA A 33 7.73 8.50 7.82
N GLN A 34 8.85 8.93 7.26
CA GLN A 34 9.68 8.08 6.40
C GLN A 34 10.31 6.92 7.19
N ALA A 35 10.80 7.18 8.40
CA ALA A 35 11.36 6.15 9.27
C ALA A 35 10.29 5.10 9.67
N GLU A 36 9.08 5.55 9.98
CA GLU A 36 7.95 4.65 10.26
C GLU A 36 7.57 3.80 9.04
N LYS A 37 7.49 4.41 7.87
CA LYS A 37 7.22 3.71 6.61
C LYS A 37 8.25 2.62 6.32
N GLU A 38 9.52 2.91 6.50
CA GLU A 38 10.61 1.95 6.31
C GLU A 38 10.56 0.82 7.33
N ALA A 39 10.29 1.12 8.60
CA ALA A 39 10.11 0.12 9.65
C ALA A 39 8.92 -0.80 9.37
N ASN A 40 7.78 -0.25 8.93
CA ASN A 40 6.60 -1.01 8.55
C ASN A 40 6.86 -1.90 7.33
N LYS A 41 7.60 -1.41 6.34
CA LYS A 41 8.02 -2.20 5.18
C LYS A 41 8.93 -3.36 5.59
N ALA A 42 9.88 -3.11 6.49
CA ALA A 42 10.75 -4.15 7.02
C ALA A 42 9.96 -5.24 7.74
N ALA A 43 8.95 -4.86 8.54
CA ALA A 43 8.05 -5.81 9.19
C ALA A 43 7.25 -6.63 8.16
N ALA A 44 6.75 -6.00 7.10
CA ALA A 44 6.04 -6.66 6.02
C ALA A 44 6.92 -7.67 5.29
N LEU A 45 8.17 -7.31 4.98
CA LEU A 45 9.12 -8.20 4.31
C LEU A 45 9.59 -9.36 5.21
N ALA A 46 9.53 -9.21 6.53
CA ALA A 46 9.84 -10.26 7.48
C ALA A 46 8.64 -11.18 7.78
N ALA A 47 7.43 -10.78 7.42
CA ALA A 47 6.22 -11.56 7.66
C ALA A 47 6.14 -12.77 6.71
N ASP A 48 5.34 -13.77 7.09
CA ASP A 48 5.01 -14.88 6.20
C ASP A 48 4.28 -14.39 4.94
N ASP A 49 4.50 -15.06 3.84
CA ASP A 49 3.88 -14.72 2.55
C ASP A 49 2.35 -14.67 2.63
N SER A 50 1.73 -15.56 3.40
CA SER A 50 0.28 -15.56 3.59
C SER A 50 -0.23 -14.32 4.31
N VAL A 51 0.51 -13.83 5.30
CA VAL A 51 0.19 -12.59 6.04
C VAL A 51 0.37 -11.38 5.14
N LEU A 52 1.46 -11.31 4.40
CA LEU A 52 1.73 -10.22 3.47
C LEU A 52 0.67 -10.16 2.36
N LEU A 53 0.34 -11.31 1.77
CA LEU A 53 -0.69 -11.41 0.73
C LEU A 53 -2.06 -11.02 1.27
N ALA A 54 -2.40 -11.47 2.48
CA ALA A 54 -3.65 -11.09 3.15
C ALA A 54 -3.74 -9.58 3.38
N ALA A 55 -2.66 -8.94 3.77
CA ALA A 55 -2.60 -7.49 3.94
C ALA A 55 -2.83 -6.75 2.62
N LEU A 56 -2.23 -7.21 1.53
CA LEU A 56 -2.49 -6.66 0.20
C LEU A 56 -3.95 -6.83 -0.21
N ILE A 57 -4.51 -8.04 -0.03
CA ILE A 57 -5.92 -8.33 -0.33
C ILE A 57 -6.83 -7.38 0.46
N GLN A 58 -6.55 -7.16 1.73
CA GLN A 58 -7.32 -6.23 2.55
C GLN A 58 -7.27 -4.79 2.02
N CYS A 59 -6.11 -4.32 1.59
CA CYS A 59 -5.95 -2.99 1.02
C CYS A 59 -6.70 -2.85 -0.32
N GLU A 60 -6.67 -3.87 -1.15
CA GLU A 60 -7.22 -3.83 -2.51
C GLU A 60 -8.70 -4.26 -2.58
N ALA A 61 -9.11 -5.18 -1.73
CA ALA A 61 -10.38 -5.88 -1.84
C ALA A 61 -11.03 -6.22 -0.48
N GLY A 62 -10.67 -5.50 0.57
CA GLY A 62 -11.18 -5.76 1.93
C GLY A 62 -12.70 -5.66 2.05
N GLU A 63 -13.35 -4.86 1.23
CA GLU A 63 -14.80 -4.68 1.19
C GLU A 63 -15.47 -5.44 0.03
N GLU A 64 -14.70 -6.19 -0.75
CA GLU A 64 -15.21 -6.97 -1.86
C GLU A 64 -15.78 -8.31 -1.40
N PRO A 65 -16.63 -8.97 -2.23
CA PRO A 65 -17.04 -10.34 -1.98
C PRO A 65 -15.82 -11.25 -1.79
N TYR A 66 -15.98 -12.30 -0.99
CA TYR A 66 -14.88 -13.23 -0.69
C TYR A 66 -14.22 -13.80 -1.96
N GLU A 67 -15.01 -14.15 -2.97
CA GLU A 67 -14.49 -14.58 -4.27
C GLU A 67 -13.57 -13.54 -4.92
N GLY A 68 -13.91 -12.27 -4.79
CA GLY A 68 -13.07 -11.15 -5.25
C GLY A 68 -11.77 -11.03 -4.47
N GLN A 69 -11.79 -11.30 -3.18
CA GLN A 69 -10.58 -11.35 -2.35
C GLN A 69 -9.66 -12.50 -2.79
N VAL A 70 -10.20 -13.68 -3.02
CA VAL A 70 -9.43 -14.82 -3.56
C VAL A 70 -8.88 -14.47 -4.95
N ALA A 71 -9.66 -13.80 -5.78
CA ALA A 71 -9.23 -13.39 -7.12
C ALA A 71 -8.03 -12.44 -7.11
N VAL A 72 -7.99 -11.46 -6.20
CA VAL A 72 -6.82 -10.58 -6.04
C VAL A 72 -5.59 -11.40 -5.62
N GLY A 73 -5.75 -12.30 -4.68
CA GLY A 73 -4.67 -13.24 -4.29
C GLY A 73 -4.22 -14.11 -5.44
N ALA A 74 -5.16 -14.60 -6.26
CA ALA A 74 -4.87 -15.42 -7.43
C ALA A 74 -4.04 -14.64 -8.48
N VAL A 75 -4.33 -13.38 -8.70
CA VAL A 75 -3.52 -12.52 -9.60
C VAL A 75 -2.06 -12.49 -9.15
N VAL A 76 -1.81 -12.29 -7.87
CA VAL A 76 -0.44 -12.32 -7.32
C VAL A 76 0.21 -13.66 -7.57
N MET A 77 -0.47 -14.75 -7.26
CA MET A 77 0.08 -16.11 -7.43
C MET A 77 0.28 -16.47 -8.90
N ASN A 78 -0.60 -16.03 -9.80
CA ASN A 78 -0.42 -16.19 -11.23
C ASN A 78 0.82 -15.46 -11.75
N ARG A 79 1.08 -14.27 -11.24
CA ARG A 79 2.32 -13.54 -11.55
C ARG A 79 3.56 -14.29 -11.08
N VAL A 80 3.55 -14.81 -9.86
CA VAL A 80 4.65 -15.63 -9.32
C VAL A 80 4.98 -16.81 -10.24
N ARG A 81 3.97 -17.45 -10.82
CA ARG A 81 4.10 -18.63 -11.66
C ARG A 81 4.38 -18.35 -13.14
N SER A 82 4.15 -17.11 -13.60
CA SER A 82 4.15 -16.81 -15.04
C SER A 82 5.53 -16.71 -15.69
N GLY A 83 6.59 -16.51 -14.91
CA GLY A 83 7.92 -16.24 -15.42
C GLY A 83 8.16 -14.82 -15.97
N ALA A 84 7.09 -14.04 -16.17
CA ALA A 84 7.16 -12.64 -16.63
C ALA A 84 7.27 -11.63 -15.49
N TYR A 85 7.11 -12.07 -14.26
CA TYR A 85 7.17 -11.29 -13.03
C TYR A 85 8.17 -11.91 -12.05
N PRO A 86 8.52 -11.22 -10.95
CA PRO A 86 9.30 -11.84 -9.89
C PRO A 86 8.69 -13.17 -9.42
N ASN A 87 9.51 -14.13 -9.05
CA ASN A 87 9.08 -15.48 -8.71
C ASN A 87 8.77 -15.69 -7.22
N THR A 88 8.60 -14.61 -6.47
CA THR A 88 8.22 -14.63 -5.06
C THR A 88 7.04 -13.71 -4.79
N VAL A 89 6.24 -14.02 -3.78
CA VAL A 89 5.11 -13.17 -3.34
C VAL A 89 5.61 -11.78 -2.98
N LYS A 90 6.67 -11.67 -2.19
CA LYS A 90 7.29 -10.39 -1.82
C LYS A 90 7.75 -9.61 -3.03
N GLY A 91 8.41 -10.27 -3.96
CA GLY A 91 8.89 -9.65 -5.19
C GLY A 91 7.75 -9.11 -6.06
N VAL A 92 6.66 -9.85 -6.20
CA VAL A 92 5.48 -9.41 -6.97
C VAL A 92 4.80 -8.23 -6.29
N ILE A 93 4.56 -8.30 -4.99
CA ILE A 93 3.83 -7.26 -4.25
C ILE A 93 4.62 -5.94 -4.24
N TYR A 94 5.92 -5.99 -4.05
CA TYR A 94 6.78 -4.80 -3.99
C TYR A 94 7.43 -4.42 -5.33
N ALA A 95 7.07 -5.07 -6.43
CA ALA A 95 7.53 -4.63 -7.74
C ALA A 95 7.10 -3.19 -8.01
N SER A 96 8.03 -2.39 -8.55
CA SER A 96 7.81 -0.95 -8.74
C SER A 96 6.58 -0.67 -9.60
N GLY A 97 5.68 0.18 -9.11
CA GLY A 97 4.50 0.65 -9.83
C GLY A 97 3.38 -0.36 -9.98
N GLN A 98 3.47 -1.56 -9.39
CA GLN A 98 2.45 -2.60 -9.58
C GLN A 98 1.27 -2.47 -8.60
N PHE A 99 1.55 -2.26 -7.32
CA PHE A 99 0.51 -2.14 -6.31
C PHE A 99 0.70 -0.84 -5.52
N THR A 100 -0.23 0.09 -5.70
CA THR A 100 -0.22 1.37 -5.00
C THR A 100 -0.15 1.22 -3.48
N PRO A 101 -0.93 0.32 -2.82
CA PRO A 101 -0.85 0.15 -1.37
C PRO A 101 0.52 -0.31 -0.86
N ALA A 102 1.27 -1.08 -1.65
CA ALA A 102 2.64 -1.47 -1.30
C ALA A 102 3.58 -0.27 -1.38
N GLY A 103 3.53 0.47 -2.48
CA GLY A 103 4.38 1.65 -2.71
C GLY A 103 4.10 2.80 -1.75
N SER A 104 2.85 3.01 -1.36
CA SER A 104 2.44 4.08 -0.42
C SER A 104 2.73 3.76 1.05
N GLY A 105 3.06 2.50 1.40
CA GLY A 105 3.27 2.05 2.76
C GLY A 105 2.01 1.53 3.47
N GLN A 106 0.85 1.49 2.81
CA GLN A 106 -0.40 1.00 3.40
C GLN A 106 -0.32 -0.47 3.77
N VAL A 107 0.22 -1.33 2.90
CA VAL A 107 0.42 -2.75 3.17
C VAL A 107 1.32 -2.94 4.40
N GLY A 108 2.42 -2.22 4.48
CA GLY A 108 3.33 -2.28 5.63
C GLY A 108 2.65 -1.89 6.94
N ARG A 109 1.82 -0.85 6.93
CA ARG A 109 1.03 -0.45 8.11
C ARG A 109 0.06 -1.53 8.56
N VAL A 110 -0.63 -2.19 7.62
CA VAL A 110 -1.57 -3.27 7.93
C VAL A 110 -0.84 -4.44 8.58
N VAL A 111 0.29 -4.87 8.01
CA VAL A 111 1.10 -5.94 8.60
C VAL A 111 1.59 -5.57 9.99
N ALA A 112 2.15 -4.38 10.17
CA ALA A 112 2.66 -3.92 11.47
C ALA A 112 1.56 -3.80 12.53
N SER A 113 0.34 -3.44 12.15
CA SER A 113 -0.80 -3.36 13.06
C SER A 113 -1.30 -4.72 13.55
N GLY A 114 -1.07 -5.77 12.77
CA GLY A 114 -1.64 -7.10 13.00
C GLY A 114 -3.15 -7.18 12.80
N LYS A 115 -3.80 -6.11 12.35
CA LYS A 115 -5.26 -6.03 12.17
C LYS A 115 -5.65 -6.46 10.76
N ILE A 116 -5.58 -7.75 10.50
CA ILE A 116 -5.94 -8.35 9.21
C ILE A 116 -7.24 -9.11 9.37
N LYS A 117 -8.20 -8.85 8.48
CA LYS A 117 -9.49 -9.56 8.45
C LYS A 117 -9.28 -11.06 8.26
N ALA A 118 -10.03 -11.88 9.01
CA ALA A 118 -9.97 -13.32 8.90
C ALA A 118 -10.29 -13.79 7.47
N SER A 119 -11.24 -13.15 6.78
CA SER A 119 -11.57 -13.46 5.39
C SER A 119 -10.40 -13.23 4.44
N CYS A 120 -9.61 -12.17 4.65
CA CYS A 120 -8.44 -11.88 3.83
C CYS A 120 -7.31 -12.89 4.08
N LEU A 121 -7.10 -13.33 5.32
CA LEU A 121 -6.16 -14.40 5.65
C LEU A 121 -6.56 -15.71 4.98
N GLN A 122 -7.84 -16.07 5.03
CA GLN A 122 -8.35 -17.27 4.39
C GLN A 122 -8.24 -17.19 2.86
N ALA A 123 -8.58 -16.04 2.27
CA ALA A 123 -8.45 -15.82 0.83
C ALA A 123 -7.00 -15.95 0.36
N ALA A 124 -6.05 -15.42 1.13
CA ALA A 124 -4.61 -15.55 0.83
C ALA A 124 -4.18 -17.02 0.86
N GLN A 125 -4.59 -17.78 1.85
CA GLN A 125 -4.28 -19.20 1.95
C GLN A 125 -4.85 -20.00 0.78
N GLU A 126 -6.10 -19.74 0.39
CA GLU A 126 -6.73 -20.42 -0.76
C GLU A 126 -6.02 -20.07 -2.08
N ALA A 127 -5.67 -18.80 -2.30
CA ALA A 127 -4.94 -18.39 -3.49
C ALA A 127 -3.54 -19.03 -3.55
N MET A 128 -2.83 -19.09 -2.44
CA MET A 128 -1.53 -19.75 -2.35
C MET A 128 -1.61 -21.27 -2.56
N ALA A 129 -2.72 -21.88 -2.20
CA ALA A 129 -2.98 -23.30 -2.45
C ALA A 129 -3.35 -23.60 -3.92
N GLY A 130 -3.50 -22.56 -4.76
CA GLY A 130 -3.80 -22.72 -6.18
C GLY A 130 -5.21 -22.35 -6.59
N SER A 131 -6.08 -21.95 -5.66
CA SER A 131 -7.44 -21.51 -5.98
C SER A 131 -7.42 -20.23 -6.84
N THR A 132 -8.11 -20.26 -7.96
CA THR A 132 -8.20 -19.09 -8.84
C THR A 132 -9.57 -19.03 -9.53
N PRO A 133 -10.45 -18.13 -9.09
CA PRO A 133 -11.74 -17.90 -9.75
C PRO A 133 -11.59 -17.14 -11.07
N VAL A 134 -10.39 -16.69 -11.41
CA VAL A 134 -10.09 -15.87 -12.59
C VAL A 134 -9.11 -16.53 -13.56
N GLY A 135 -8.93 -17.85 -13.47
CA GLY A 135 -8.03 -18.60 -14.34
C GLY A 135 -6.59 -18.13 -14.21
N THR A 136 -5.98 -17.74 -15.32
CA THR A 136 -4.58 -17.27 -15.40
C THR A 136 -4.44 -15.75 -15.40
N ALA A 137 -5.48 -15.00 -15.07
CA ALA A 137 -5.45 -13.53 -15.06
C ALA A 137 -4.30 -13.01 -14.19
N THR A 138 -3.59 -12.03 -14.72
CA THR A 138 -2.45 -11.37 -14.06
C THR A 138 -2.70 -9.90 -13.81
N HIS A 139 -3.86 -9.38 -14.16
CA HIS A 139 -4.24 -7.99 -14.00
C HIS A 139 -5.62 -7.86 -13.40
N PHE A 140 -5.82 -6.78 -12.66
CA PHE A 140 -7.16 -6.35 -12.26
C PHE A 140 -7.20 -4.83 -12.13
N ARG A 141 -8.37 -4.29 -12.25
CA ARG A 141 -8.67 -2.89 -11.94
C ARG A 141 -10.14 -2.74 -11.61
N ARG A 142 -10.55 -1.53 -11.23
CA ARG A 142 -11.96 -1.23 -11.04
C ARG A 142 -12.73 -1.51 -12.34
N ALA A 143 -13.85 -2.22 -12.23
CA ALA A 143 -14.68 -2.59 -13.37
C ALA A 143 -15.21 -1.34 -14.10
N GLY A 144 -15.24 -1.41 -15.41
CA GLY A 144 -15.65 -0.36 -16.32
C GLY A 144 -15.81 -0.92 -17.74
N SER A 145 -15.20 -0.26 -18.73
CA SER A 145 -15.27 -0.67 -20.12
C SER A 145 -14.33 -1.81 -20.51
N ARG A 146 -13.39 -2.19 -19.62
CA ARG A 146 -12.46 -3.29 -19.89
C ARG A 146 -13.18 -4.63 -19.90
N GLU A 147 -12.95 -5.44 -20.93
CA GLU A 147 -13.40 -6.83 -20.96
C GLU A 147 -12.56 -7.71 -20.06
N GLY A 148 -13.20 -8.68 -19.45
CA GLY A 148 -12.59 -9.65 -18.53
C GLY A 148 -13.61 -10.25 -17.60
N ILE A 149 -13.13 -10.94 -16.57
CA ILE A 149 -13.98 -11.55 -15.55
C ILE A 149 -14.29 -10.49 -14.50
N VAL A 150 -15.58 -10.16 -14.32
CA VAL A 150 -16.02 -9.18 -13.32
C VAL A 150 -16.44 -9.92 -12.05
N ILE A 151 -15.81 -9.54 -10.93
CA ILE A 151 -16.20 -10.00 -9.59
C ILE A 151 -16.28 -8.77 -8.69
N GLY A 152 -17.47 -8.52 -8.09
CA GLY A 152 -17.68 -7.32 -7.30
C GLY A 152 -17.41 -6.05 -8.13
N HIS A 153 -16.55 -5.18 -7.65
CA HIS A 153 -16.18 -3.92 -8.30
C HIS A 153 -14.94 -4.00 -9.18
N HIS A 154 -14.36 -5.19 -9.34
CA HIS A 154 -13.14 -5.40 -10.11
C HIS A 154 -13.37 -6.22 -11.38
N VAL A 155 -12.55 -5.93 -12.40
CA VAL A 155 -12.42 -6.76 -13.61
C VAL A 155 -11.01 -7.34 -13.66
N PHE A 156 -10.93 -8.61 -14.02
CA PHE A 156 -9.69 -9.41 -14.07
C PHE A 156 -9.43 -9.90 -15.48
N TRP A 157 -8.17 -9.82 -15.93
CA TRP A 157 -7.76 -10.33 -17.23
C TRP A 157 -6.30 -10.80 -17.27
#